data_fc23f57dea84f53a5ccc4adbb2017dd1
#
_entry.id   fc23f57dea84f53a5ccc4adbb2017dd1
#
_cell.length_a   1.000
_cell.length_b   1.000
_cell.length_c   1.000
_cell.angle_alpha   90.00
_cell.angle_beta   90.00
_cell.angle_gamma   90.00
#
_symmetry.space_group_name_H-M   'P 1'
#
loop_
_entity.id
_entity.type
_entity.pdbx_description
1 polymer ?
#
loop_
_entity_poly.entity_id
_entity_poly.type
_entity_poly.pdbx_seq_one_letter_code
_entity_poly.pdbx_strand_id
1 'polypeptide(L)'
;MQFFIVSLLLMIFEQLFDTKSSTYTYIISSGKGREALIIDPVIEHTDKYIEVLNNLELKLVKVIDTHIHADHVTGLNELNKRTKCTRVMGEKSKSEVIDLRIKDSEKINVENIELKAIYTPGHTDCSYSYLMNDRVFTGDTLLINGTGRTDFQNGSAEDAYDSLFNKLLKLPKDTLVYPAHDYNGKKFSTIENEKNNNPRLQVSSKEQYAEIMNNLNLANPKMMDIAVPANVKGLSLIHI
;
A
#
# COMPACT_ATOMS: atom_id res chain seq x y z
N MET A 1 -17.05 -22.27 25.29
CA MET A 1 -15.76 -21.72 24.85
C MET A 1 -15.34 -22.37 23.53
N GLN A 2 -16.14 -22.23 22.44
CA GLN A 2 -15.90 -23.01 21.20
C GLN A 2 -16.24 -22.23 19.89
N PHE A 3 -16.39 -20.89 19.96
CA PHE A 3 -16.82 -20.12 18.78
C PHE A 3 -15.79 -19.15 18.21
N PHE A 4 -14.57 -19.07 18.75
CA PHE A 4 -13.56 -18.10 18.29
C PHE A 4 -12.54 -18.63 17.27
N ILE A 5 -12.49 -19.93 17.00
CA ILE A 5 -11.46 -20.55 16.11
C ILE A 5 -11.92 -20.59 14.64
N VAL A 6 -13.22 -20.48 14.35
CA VAL A 6 -13.73 -20.64 12.98
C VAL A 6 -13.54 -19.40 12.10
N SER A 7 -13.35 -18.22 12.68
CA SER A 7 -13.28 -16.96 11.91
C SER A 7 -11.93 -16.72 11.20
N LEU A 8 -10.81 -17.25 11.71
CA LEU A 8 -9.49 -17.07 11.08
C LEU A 8 -9.24 -17.95 9.84
N LEU A 9 -10.01 -19.03 9.69
CA LEU A 9 -9.86 -20.00 8.59
C LEU A 9 -10.59 -19.61 7.30
N LEU A 10 -11.34 -18.49 7.29
CA LEU A 10 -12.20 -18.09 6.17
C LEU A 10 -11.77 -16.78 5.50
N MET A 11 -10.72 -16.10 5.99
CA MET A 11 -10.26 -14.86 5.37
C MET A 11 -9.68 -15.14 3.99
N ILE A 12 -10.18 -14.44 2.98
CA ILE A 12 -9.60 -14.42 1.64
C ILE A 12 -8.54 -13.35 1.59
N PHE A 13 -7.35 -13.72 1.14
CA PHE A 13 -6.22 -12.85 0.94
C PHE A 13 -5.55 -13.20 -0.39
N GLU A 14 -5.76 -12.37 -1.40
CA GLU A 14 -5.14 -12.50 -2.71
C GLU A 14 -4.09 -11.43 -2.91
N GLN A 15 -2.87 -11.84 -3.27
CA GLN A 15 -1.78 -10.96 -3.65
C GLN A 15 -1.53 -11.11 -5.15
N LEU A 16 -1.84 -10.09 -5.91
CA LEU A 16 -1.69 -10.03 -7.35
C LEU A 16 -0.46 -9.19 -7.71
N PHE A 17 0.21 -9.50 -8.79
CA PHE A 17 1.44 -8.84 -9.20
C PHE A 17 1.34 -8.29 -10.63
N ASP A 18 1.66 -7.00 -10.80
CA ASP A 18 1.90 -6.39 -12.10
C ASP A 18 3.40 -6.43 -12.43
N THR A 19 3.73 -7.08 -13.55
CA THR A 19 5.12 -7.25 -13.99
C THR A 19 5.72 -6.00 -14.63
N LYS A 20 4.89 -5.03 -15.06
CA LYS A 20 5.36 -3.80 -15.72
C LYS A 20 5.86 -2.78 -14.71
N SER A 21 5.07 -2.53 -13.66
CA SER A 21 5.42 -1.62 -12.58
C SER A 21 6.06 -2.32 -11.38
N SER A 22 6.07 -3.66 -11.34
CA SER A 22 6.47 -4.49 -10.19
C SER A 22 5.62 -4.25 -8.96
N THR A 23 4.33 -3.92 -9.15
CA THR A 23 3.39 -3.57 -8.10
C THR A 23 2.63 -4.78 -7.60
N TYR A 24 2.45 -4.87 -6.29
CA TYR A 24 1.51 -5.77 -5.64
C TYR A 24 0.19 -5.08 -5.35
N THR A 25 -0.90 -5.73 -5.76
CA THR A 25 -2.28 -5.38 -5.38
C THR A 25 -2.82 -6.45 -4.43
N TYR A 26 -3.52 -6.04 -3.38
CA TYR A 26 -4.09 -6.94 -2.37
C TYR A 26 -5.60 -6.89 -2.38
N ILE A 27 -6.27 -8.07 -2.47
CA ILE A 27 -7.72 -8.23 -2.29
C ILE A 27 -7.95 -8.95 -0.98
N ILE A 28 -8.75 -8.34 -0.10
CA ILE A 28 -8.97 -8.84 1.26
C ILE A 28 -10.47 -8.90 1.54
N SER A 29 -10.92 -10.05 2.06
CA SER A 29 -12.29 -10.27 2.48
C SER A 29 -12.36 -11.20 3.69
N SER A 30 -13.39 -11.06 4.51
CA SER A 30 -13.65 -11.94 5.66
C SER A 30 -14.11 -13.36 5.26
N GLY A 31 -14.38 -13.61 3.97
CA GLY A 31 -14.76 -14.91 3.43
C GLY A 31 -15.45 -14.80 2.07
N LYS A 32 -15.73 -15.96 1.46
CA LYS A 32 -16.48 -16.04 0.21
C LYS A 32 -17.92 -15.48 0.37
N GLY A 33 -18.41 -14.74 -0.63
CA GLY A 33 -19.71 -14.11 -0.59
C GLY A 33 -19.82 -12.88 0.31
N ARG A 34 -18.68 -12.37 0.79
CA ARG A 34 -18.60 -11.24 1.73
C ARG A 34 -18.14 -9.95 1.06
N GLU A 35 -18.15 -8.87 1.85
CA GLU A 35 -17.56 -7.61 1.43
C GLU A 35 -16.05 -7.71 1.37
N ALA A 36 -15.46 -6.97 0.42
CA ALA A 36 -14.02 -6.93 0.18
C ALA A 36 -13.47 -5.51 0.07
N LEU A 37 -12.18 -5.39 0.29
CA LEU A 37 -11.39 -4.21 -0.05
C LEU A 37 -10.23 -4.58 -0.98
N ILE A 38 -9.74 -3.60 -1.74
CA ILE A 38 -8.54 -3.72 -2.58
C ILE A 38 -7.56 -2.63 -2.17
N ILE A 39 -6.25 -2.97 -2.10
CA ILE A 39 -5.17 -2.02 -1.83
C ILE A 39 -4.25 -1.96 -3.04
N ASP A 40 -3.86 -0.74 -3.45
CA ASP A 40 -2.94 -0.39 -4.54
C ASP A 40 -3.26 -1.09 -5.88
N PRO A 41 -4.48 -0.88 -6.44
CA PRO A 41 -4.85 -1.48 -7.71
C PRO A 41 -4.19 -0.78 -8.90
N VAL A 42 -3.64 -1.56 -9.83
CA VAL A 42 -3.14 -1.09 -11.13
C VAL A 42 -4.31 -1.06 -12.13
N ILE A 43 -4.50 0.06 -12.85
CA ILE A 43 -5.70 0.27 -13.69
C ILE A 43 -5.81 -0.76 -14.81
N GLU A 44 -4.69 -1.20 -15.40
CA GLU A 44 -4.65 -2.19 -16.48
C GLU A 44 -5.19 -3.56 -16.05
N HIS A 45 -5.20 -3.85 -14.76
CA HIS A 45 -5.68 -5.12 -14.22
C HIS A 45 -7.11 -5.06 -13.66
N THR A 46 -7.84 -3.97 -13.90
CA THR A 46 -9.20 -3.81 -13.36
C THR A 46 -10.13 -4.98 -13.75
N ASP A 47 -10.07 -5.46 -15.01
CA ASP A 47 -10.88 -6.61 -15.46
C ASP A 47 -10.55 -7.87 -14.66
N LYS A 48 -9.26 -8.13 -14.41
CA LYS A 48 -8.80 -9.26 -13.59
C LYS A 48 -9.27 -9.16 -12.15
N TYR A 49 -9.27 -7.97 -11.56
CA TYR A 49 -9.80 -7.78 -10.20
C TYR A 49 -11.29 -8.08 -10.14
N ILE A 50 -12.07 -7.60 -11.12
CA ILE A 50 -13.52 -7.90 -11.23
C ILE A 50 -13.75 -9.39 -11.41
N GLU A 51 -12.94 -10.09 -12.22
CA GLU A 51 -13.01 -11.53 -12.38
C GLU A 51 -12.78 -12.27 -11.05
N VAL A 52 -11.74 -11.92 -10.31
CA VAL A 52 -11.45 -12.51 -8.99
C VAL A 52 -12.61 -12.26 -8.02
N LEU A 53 -13.13 -11.04 -7.96
CA LEU A 53 -14.27 -10.69 -7.12
C LEU A 53 -15.50 -11.54 -7.46
N ASN A 54 -15.81 -11.71 -8.75
CA ASN A 54 -16.94 -12.51 -9.21
C ASN A 54 -16.78 -14.00 -8.90
N ASN A 55 -15.59 -14.57 -9.15
CA ASN A 55 -15.31 -15.99 -8.88
C ASN A 55 -15.40 -16.35 -7.40
N LEU A 56 -15.08 -15.40 -6.53
CA LEU A 56 -15.17 -15.54 -5.08
C LEU A 56 -16.48 -15.00 -4.50
N GLU A 57 -17.38 -14.51 -5.37
CA GLU A 57 -18.67 -13.90 -5.01
C GLU A 57 -18.54 -12.70 -4.07
N LEU A 58 -17.43 -11.95 -4.18
CA LEU A 58 -17.11 -10.83 -3.30
C LEU A 58 -17.76 -9.53 -3.76
N LYS A 59 -18.24 -8.72 -2.81
CA LYS A 59 -18.73 -7.37 -3.04
C LYS A 59 -17.65 -6.36 -2.68
N LEU A 60 -17.02 -5.73 -3.67
CA LEU A 60 -16.05 -4.66 -3.41
C LEU A 60 -16.75 -3.42 -2.82
N VAL A 61 -16.38 -3.03 -1.61
CA VAL A 61 -16.95 -1.86 -0.92
C VAL A 61 -15.94 -0.73 -0.68
N LYS A 62 -14.65 -1.05 -0.65
CA LYS A 62 -13.57 -0.06 -0.52
C LYS A 62 -12.40 -0.37 -1.44
N VAL A 63 -11.81 0.67 -1.98
CA VAL A 63 -10.56 0.61 -2.72
C VAL A 63 -9.63 1.68 -2.16
N ILE A 64 -8.36 1.33 -1.91
CA ILE A 64 -7.42 2.11 -1.11
C ILE A 64 -6.11 2.24 -1.88
N ASP A 65 -5.54 3.44 -1.95
CA ASP A 65 -4.14 3.64 -2.30
C ASP A 65 -3.33 4.03 -1.07
N THR A 66 -2.14 3.47 -0.94
CA THR A 66 -1.20 3.80 0.13
C THR A 66 -0.62 5.21 -0.04
N HIS A 67 -0.42 5.64 -1.28
CA HIS A 67 0.11 6.96 -1.66
C HIS A 67 -0.28 7.31 -3.11
N ILE A 68 0.11 8.46 -3.62
CA ILE A 68 -0.01 8.79 -5.04
C ILE A 68 1.15 8.11 -5.79
N HIS A 69 0.83 7.06 -6.54
CA HIS A 69 1.80 6.27 -7.30
C HIS A 69 2.39 7.05 -8.49
N ALA A 70 3.68 6.85 -8.76
CA ALA A 70 4.40 7.46 -9.88
C ALA A 70 4.77 6.45 -10.99
N ASP A 71 4.60 5.18 -10.74
CA ASP A 71 5.02 4.07 -11.59
C ASP A 71 3.87 3.45 -12.41
N HIS A 72 2.62 3.66 -11.97
CA HIS A 72 1.42 3.22 -12.65
C HIS A 72 0.22 4.15 -12.39
N VAL A 73 -0.79 4.06 -13.26
CA VAL A 73 -2.09 4.70 -13.02
C VAL A 73 -2.92 3.79 -12.13
N THR A 74 -3.47 4.35 -11.05
CA THR A 74 -4.30 3.59 -10.11
C THR A 74 -5.65 3.18 -10.67
N GLY A 75 -6.11 1.98 -10.29
CA GLY A 75 -7.45 1.47 -10.60
C GLY A 75 -8.58 2.05 -9.76
N LEU A 76 -8.33 2.95 -8.80
CA LEU A 76 -9.32 3.51 -7.86
C LEU A 76 -10.61 3.96 -8.56
N ASN A 77 -10.47 4.80 -9.57
CA ASN A 77 -11.62 5.39 -10.28
C ASN A 77 -12.37 4.37 -11.11
N GLU A 78 -11.66 3.50 -11.82
CA GLU A 78 -12.28 2.50 -12.67
C GLU A 78 -13.04 1.47 -11.83
N LEU A 79 -12.48 1.02 -10.71
CA LEU A 79 -13.16 0.15 -9.75
C LEU A 79 -14.39 0.84 -9.14
N ASN A 80 -14.30 2.11 -8.75
CA ASN A 80 -15.44 2.87 -8.25
C ASN A 80 -16.57 2.98 -9.31
N LYS A 81 -16.23 3.26 -10.57
CA LYS A 81 -17.23 3.33 -11.65
C LYS A 81 -18.00 2.02 -11.79
N ARG A 82 -17.32 0.88 -11.72
CA ARG A 82 -17.89 -0.45 -11.94
C ARG A 82 -18.64 -1.01 -10.73
N THR A 83 -18.15 -0.76 -9.51
CA THR A 83 -18.68 -1.41 -8.30
C THR A 83 -19.34 -0.46 -7.33
N LYS A 84 -19.19 0.84 -7.52
CA LYS A 84 -19.63 1.89 -6.58
C LYS A 84 -18.94 1.81 -5.21
N CYS A 85 -17.76 1.19 -5.15
CA CYS A 85 -16.95 1.14 -3.93
C CYS A 85 -16.44 2.53 -3.53
N THR A 86 -16.18 2.74 -2.25
CA THR A 86 -15.62 3.97 -1.71
C THR A 86 -14.12 4.02 -1.99
N ARG A 87 -13.63 5.13 -2.59
CA ARG A 87 -12.21 5.40 -2.80
C ARG A 87 -11.62 6.02 -1.54
N VAL A 88 -10.55 5.42 -1.02
CA VAL A 88 -9.93 5.80 0.25
C VAL A 88 -8.46 6.14 0.04
N MET A 89 -8.00 7.23 0.63
CA MET A 89 -6.59 7.56 0.80
C MET A 89 -6.37 8.29 2.13
N GLY A 90 -5.11 8.40 2.53
CA GLY A 90 -4.74 9.25 3.66
C GLY A 90 -5.13 10.71 3.47
N GLU A 91 -5.41 11.43 4.57
CA GLU A 91 -5.86 12.85 4.53
C GLU A 91 -4.85 13.79 3.85
N LYS A 92 -3.56 13.42 3.82
CA LYS A 92 -2.50 14.22 3.19
C LYS A 92 -2.46 14.08 1.66
N SER A 93 -3.22 13.13 1.09
CA SER A 93 -3.29 12.97 -0.36
C SER A 93 -3.91 14.20 -1.03
N LYS A 94 -3.30 14.61 -2.15
CA LYS A 94 -3.79 15.70 -3.01
C LYS A 94 -4.74 15.22 -4.11
N SER A 95 -5.08 13.92 -4.15
CA SER A 95 -6.01 13.37 -5.13
C SER A 95 -7.39 14.02 -5.00
N GLU A 96 -7.95 14.49 -6.12
CA GLU A 96 -9.21 15.25 -6.17
C GLU A 96 -10.45 14.34 -6.11
N VAL A 97 -10.27 13.03 -6.29
CA VAL A 97 -11.38 12.08 -6.50
C VAL A 97 -11.66 11.16 -5.32
N ILE A 98 -11.07 11.42 -4.17
CA ILE A 98 -11.20 10.56 -2.99
C ILE A 98 -12.50 10.83 -2.24
N ASP A 99 -13.26 9.77 -1.96
CA ASP A 99 -14.53 9.82 -1.25
C ASP A 99 -14.32 9.87 0.27
N LEU A 100 -13.30 9.17 0.79
CA LEU A 100 -12.97 9.09 2.20
C LEU A 100 -11.48 9.36 2.44
N ARG A 101 -11.18 10.40 3.20
CA ARG A 101 -9.83 10.73 3.65
C ARG A 101 -9.64 10.23 5.07
N ILE A 102 -8.68 9.31 5.27
CA ILE A 102 -8.41 8.69 6.56
C ILE A 102 -7.25 9.42 7.27
N LYS A 103 -7.42 9.69 8.56
CA LYS A 103 -6.37 10.31 9.38
C LYS A 103 -5.45 9.26 10.00
N ASP A 104 -4.30 9.72 10.50
CA ASP A 104 -3.41 8.86 11.28
C ASP A 104 -4.15 8.23 12.45
N SER A 105 -3.89 6.95 12.68
CA SER A 105 -4.51 6.11 13.71
C SER A 105 -6.02 5.82 13.55
N GLU A 106 -6.69 6.38 12.54
CA GLU A 106 -8.07 6.01 12.24
C GLU A 106 -8.19 4.61 11.65
N LYS A 107 -9.39 4.04 11.73
CA LYS A 107 -9.67 2.67 11.30
C LYS A 107 -10.56 2.64 10.07
N ILE A 108 -10.23 1.75 9.15
CA ILE A 108 -11.05 1.37 8.00
C ILE A 108 -11.64 0.01 8.29
N ASN A 109 -12.96 -0.09 8.31
CA ASN A 109 -13.66 -1.33 8.58
C ASN A 109 -14.39 -1.84 7.33
N VAL A 110 -14.25 -3.13 7.05
CA VAL A 110 -15.03 -3.89 6.08
C VAL A 110 -15.45 -5.19 6.75
N GLU A 111 -16.70 -5.27 7.20
CA GLU A 111 -17.20 -6.36 8.05
C GLU A 111 -16.26 -6.67 9.24
N ASN A 112 -15.65 -7.87 9.26
CA ASN A 112 -14.74 -8.31 10.33
C ASN A 112 -13.26 -7.95 10.06
N ILE A 113 -12.99 -7.21 8.98
CA ILE A 113 -11.64 -6.73 8.66
C ILE A 113 -11.50 -5.30 9.17
N GLU A 114 -10.47 -5.06 9.95
CA GLU A 114 -10.08 -3.75 10.42
C GLU A 114 -8.65 -3.43 9.96
N LEU A 115 -8.48 -2.29 9.30
CA LEU A 115 -7.18 -1.71 8.97
C LEU A 115 -7.00 -0.42 9.76
N LYS A 116 -5.92 -0.34 10.55
CA LYS A 116 -5.51 0.90 11.21
C LYS A 116 -4.57 1.67 10.28
N ALA A 117 -4.92 2.89 9.95
CA ALA A 117 -4.07 3.79 9.18
C ALA A 117 -2.88 4.28 10.03
N ILE A 118 -1.69 4.26 9.47
CA ILE A 118 -0.46 4.81 10.08
C ILE A 118 0.10 5.79 9.06
N TYR A 119 0.16 7.06 9.41
CA TYR A 119 0.81 8.07 8.56
C TYR A 119 2.31 7.83 8.54
N THR A 120 2.85 7.48 7.37
CA THR A 120 4.25 7.09 7.16
C THR A 120 4.89 7.89 6.01
N PRO A 121 5.01 9.24 6.17
CA PRO A 121 5.64 10.07 5.16
C PRO A 121 7.11 9.73 4.99
N GLY A 122 7.67 10.13 3.85
CA GLY A 122 9.08 9.99 3.53
C GLY A 122 9.33 9.58 2.09
N HIS A 123 8.72 8.50 1.60
CA HIS A 123 8.69 8.21 0.16
C HIS A 123 7.89 9.31 -0.59
N THR A 124 6.70 9.61 -0.09
CA THR A 124 5.92 10.79 -0.46
C THR A 124 5.39 11.49 0.78
N ASP A 125 4.95 12.75 0.66
CA ASP A 125 4.31 13.49 1.75
C ASP A 125 2.92 12.93 2.11
N CYS A 126 2.33 12.10 1.25
CA CYS A 126 0.99 11.53 1.43
C CYS A 126 0.99 10.04 1.76
N SER A 127 2.13 9.42 2.00
CA SER A 127 2.25 7.98 2.26
C SER A 127 1.60 7.55 3.56
N TYR A 128 0.84 6.46 3.50
CA TYR A 128 0.23 5.76 4.63
C TYR A 128 0.51 4.27 4.55
N SER A 129 0.70 3.65 5.71
CA SER A 129 0.71 2.20 5.87
C SER A 129 -0.59 1.75 6.55
N TYR A 130 -1.06 0.55 6.25
CA TYR A 130 -2.30 0.01 6.80
C TYR A 130 -2.03 -1.26 7.59
N LEU A 131 -2.19 -1.18 8.92
CA LEU A 131 -1.95 -2.29 9.84
C LEU A 131 -3.23 -3.11 10.05
N MET A 132 -3.13 -4.39 9.82
CA MET A 132 -4.08 -5.42 10.19
C MET A 132 -3.52 -6.22 11.40
N ASN A 133 -4.29 -7.15 11.98
CA ASN A 133 -3.87 -7.87 13.20
C ASN A 133 -2.47 -8.50 13.13
N ASP A 134 -2.14 -9.15 12.00
CA ASP A 134 -0.92 -9.94 11.82
C ASP A 134 0.02 -9.38 10.73
N ARG A 135 -0.41 -8.34 10.02
CA ARG A 135 0.30 -7.82 8.85
C ARG A 135 0.15 -6.33 8.67
N VAL A 136 1.09 -5.73 7.97
CA VAL A 136 1.07 -4.32 7.58
C VAL A 136 1.32 -4.17 6.08
N PHE A 137 0.48 -3.39 5.42
CA PHE A 137 0.64 -2.96 4.02
C PHE A 137 1.39 -1.65 4.04
N THR A 138 2.64 -1.66 3.59
CA THR A 138 3.59 -0.56 3.84
C THR A 138 3.71 0.41 2.67
N GLY A 139 2.99 0.17 1.56
CA GLY A 139 3.23 0.93 0.35
C GLY A 139 4.71 0.90 -0.01
N ASP A 140 5.27 2.06 -0.31
CA ASP A 140 6.68 2.24 -0.59
C ASP A 140 7.49 2.78 0.60
N THR A 141 6.92 2.81 1.79
CA THR A 141 7.68 3.22 2.98
C THR A 141 8.71 2.17 3.36
N LEU A 142 8.29 0.90 3.51
CA LEU A 142 9.18 -0.23 3.81
C LEU A 142 8.99 -1.30 2.74
N LEU A 143 10.05 -1.62 2.01
CA LEU A 143 10.12 -2.68 1.02
C LEU A 143 10.86 -3.89 1.60
N ILE A 144 10.82 -5.03 0.90
CA ILE A 144 11.60 -6.22 1.31
C ILE A 144 13.08 -5.98 1.01
N ASN A 145 13.90 -5.92 2.05
CA ASN A 145 15.32 -5.58 2.00
C ASN A 145 15.60 -4.19 1.38
N GLY A 146 14.68 -3.26 1.52
CA GLY A 146 14.81 -1.90 1.00
C GLY A 146 13.78 -0.95 1.61
N THR A 147 13.80 0.28 1.16
CA THR A 147 12.81 1.32 1.46
C THR A 147 12.49 2.08 0.17
N GLY A 148 11.38 2.78 0.11
CA GLY A 148 11.10 3.69 -0.99
C GLY A 148 12.17 4.79 -1.10
N ARG A 149 12.35 5.34 -2.30
CA ARG A 149 13.16 6.54 -2.52
C ARG A 149 12.49 7.76 -1.88
N THR A 150 13.26 8.81 -1.62
CA THR A 150 12.76 10.00 -0.90
C THR A 150 13.01 11.32 -1.65
N ASP A 151 13.43 11.23 -2.90
CA ASP A 151 13.87 12.36 -3.72
C ASP A 151 12.81 12.93 -4.68
N PHE A 152 11.55 12.41 -4.62
CA PHE A 152 10.41 12.86 -5.41
C PHE A 152 9.16 13.11 -4.57
N GLN A 153 8.14 13.74 -5.16
CA GLN A 153 6.80 13.92 -4.59
C GLN A 153 6.80 14.45 -3.15
N ASN A 154 7.62 15.46 -2.88
CA ASN A 154 7.86 16.01 -1.54
C ASN A 154 8.33 14.94 -0.54
N GLY A 155 9.11 13.97 -1.00
CA GLY A 155 9.75 12.98 -0.14
C GLY A 155 10.78 13.62 0.79
N SER A 156 11.08 12.94 1.89
CA SER A 156 12.04 13.37 2.91
C SER A 156 12.68 12.16 3.54
N ALA A 157 14.00 12.10 3.51
CA ALA A 157 14.76 11.01 4.14
C ALA A 157 14.58 11.02 5.67
N GLU A 158 14.49 12.20 6.26
CA GLU A 158 14.27 12.39 7.70
C GLU A 158 12.89 11.88 8.14
N ASP A 159 11.84 12.20 7.36
CA ASP A 159 10.47 11.71 7.62
C ASP A 159 10.40 10.19 7.40
N ALA A 160 11.09 9.67 6.37
CA ALA A 160 11.19 8.23 6.13
C ALA A 160 11.84 7.51 7.32
N TYR A 161 12.93 8.06 7.86
CA TYR A 161 13.55 7.53 9.07
C TYR A 161 12.55 7.46 10.23
N ASP A 162 11.84 8.56 10.51
CA ASP A 162 10.86 8.58 11.60
C ASP A 162 9.72 7.60 11.37
N SER A 163 9.22 7.49 10.14
CA SER A 163 8.19 6.52 9.75
C SER A 163 8.65 5.07 9.95
N LEU A 164 9.89 4.77 9.60
CA LEU A 164 10.49 3.44 9.74
C LEU A 164 10.81 3.13 11.20
N PHE A 165 11.69 3.92 11.83
CA PHE A 165 12.28 3.59 13.13
C PHE A 165 11.36 3.89 14.32
N ASN A 166 10.50 4.90 14.22
CA ASN A 166 9.62 5.32 15.31
C ASN A 166 8.20 4.75 15.20
N LYS A 167 7.81 4.19 14.02
CA LYS A 167 6.46 3.62 13.81
C LYS A 167 6.54 2.16 13.36
N LEU A 168 6.97 1.87 12.12
CA LEU A 168 6.87 0.51 11.55
C LEU A 168 7.72 -0.51 12.29
N LEU A 169 8.99 -0.20 12.60
CA LEU A 169 9.89 -1.11 13.34
C LEU A 169 9.56 -1.25 14.83
N LYS A 170 8.52 -0.54 15.32
CA LYS A 170 7.97 -0.73 16.67
C LYS A 170 6.80 -1.72 16.70
N LEU A 171 6.30 -2.14 15.55
CA LEU A 171 5.31 -3.20 15.46
C LEU A 171 5.85 -4.53 16.01
N PRO A 172 5.01 -5.47 16.41
CA PRO A 172 5.43 -6.81 16.82
C PRO A 172 6.38 -7.43 15.79
N LYS A 173 7.42 -8.12 16.24
CA LYS A 173 8.50 -8.63 15.41
C LYS A 173 8.04 -9.62 14.31
N ASP A 174 6.98 -10.34 14.59
CA ASP A 174 6.35 -11.34 13.72
C ASP A 174 5.29 -10.75 12.77
N THR A 175 5.03 -9.43 12.85
CA THR A 175 4.13 -8.77 11.90
C THR A 175 4.66 -8.94 10.48
N LEU A 176 3.81 -9.49 9.60
CA LEU A 176 4.12 -9.67 8.19
C LEU A 176 4.13 -8.31 7.46
N VAL A 177 5.15 -8.10 6.64
CA VAL A 177 5.32 -6.86 5.84
C VAL A 177 4.94 -7.16 4.39
N TYR A 178 3.92 -6.47 3.89
CA TYR A 178 3.44 -6.53 2.52
C TYR A 178 3.63 -5.16 1.85
N PRO A 179 4.68 -5.00 1.03
CA PRO A 179 4.97 -3.73 0.34
C PRO A 179 4.13 -3.54 -0.91
N ALA A 180 4.11 -2.31 -1.46
CA ALA A 180 3.53 -2.09 -2.79
C ALA A 180 4.43 -2.64 -3.92
N HIS A 181 5.75 -2.72 -3.71
CA HIS A 181 6.69 -3.18 -4.74
C HIS A 181 7.66 -4.26 -4.25
N ASP A 182 8.00 -5.17 -5.15
CA ASP A 182 9.19 -6.02 -5.04
C ASP A 182 9.77 -6.31 -6.42
N TYR A 183 11.09 -6.21 -6.54
CA TYR A 183 11.81 -6.41 -7.80
C TYR A 183 12.53 -7.77 -7.87
N ASN A 184 12.43 -8.58 -6.83
CA ASN A 184 13.14 -9.85 -6.66
C ASN A 184 12.21 -11.07 -6.55
N GLY A 185 10.90 -10.88 -6.69
CA GLY A 185 9.89 -11.94 -6.62
C GLY A 185 9.55 -12.41 -5.21
N LYS A 186 9.89 -11.62 -4.18
CA LYS A 186 9.54 -11.90 -2.79
C LYS A 186 8.15 -11.38 -2.49
N LYS A 187 7.31 -12.19 -1.88
CA LYS A 187 5.90 -11.87 -1.62
C LYS A 187 5.67 -11.08 -0.35
N PHE A 188 6.44 -11.34 0.70
CA PHE A 188 6.34 -10.69 2.00
C PHE A 188 7.64 -10.84 2.78
N SER A 189 7.74 -10.09 3.88
CA SER A 189 8.80 -10.18 4.88
C SER A 189 8.20 -10.14 6.28
N THR A 190 9.01 -9.91 7.31
CA THR A 190 8.58 -9.64 8.69
C THR A 190 9.31 -8.41 9.23
N ILE A 191 8.73 -7.76 10.23
CA ILE A 191 9.40 -6.64 10.92
C ILE A 191 10.76 -7.07 11.48
N GLU A 192 10.87 -8.28 12.04
CA GLU A 192 12.13 -8.80 12.54
C GLU A 192 13.17 -8.97 11.44
N ASN A 193 12.77 -9.54 10.28
CA ASN A 193 13.67 -9.70 9.15
C ASN A 193 14.15 -8.36 8.60
N GLU A 194 13.24 -7.42 8.40
CA GLU A 194 13.63 -6.10 7.88
C GLU A 194 14.53 -5.36 8.87
N LYS A 195 14.23 -5.40 10.16
CA LYS A 195 15.06 -4.78 11.19
C LYS A 195 16.50 -5.32 11.22
N ASN A 196 16.66 -6.63 11.01
CA ASN A 196 17.94 -7.31 11.14
C ASN A 196 18.76 -7.35 9.82
N ASN A 197 18.09 -7.42 8.69
CA ASN A 197 18.71 -7.77 7.41
C ASN A 197 18.55 -6.72 6.30
N ASN A 198 17.66 -5.74 6.46
CA ASN A 198 17.48 -4.69 5.46
C ASN A 198 18.69 -3.75 5.47
N PRO A 199 19.47 -3.68 4.37
CA PRO A 199 20.72 -2.92 4.35
C PRO A 199 20.52 -1.41 4.56
N ARG A 200 19.36 -0.85 4.21
CA ARG A 200 19.05 0.56 4.43
C ARG A 200 18.69 0.89 5.87
N LEU A 201 18.41 -0.12 6.70
CA LEU A 201 18.06 0.03 8.10
C LEU A 201 19.22 -0.26 9.05
N GLN A 202 20.39 -0.67 8.52
CA GLN A 202 21.61 -0.90 9.32
C GLN A 202 22.37 0.41 9.57
N VAL A 203 21.68 1.37 10.20
CA VAL A 203 22.18 2.71 10.49
C VAL A 203 22.04 3.01 11.98
N SER A 204 22.91 3.86 12.53
CA SER A 204 22.89 4.25 13.94
C SER A 204 22.21 5.61 14.19
N SER A 205 21.95 6.38 13.13
CA SER A 205 21.31 7.69 13.26
C SER A 205 20.46 8.07 12.03
N LYS A 206 19.63 9.09 12.20
CA LYS A 206 18.83 9.69 11.13
C LYS A 206 19.72 10.29 10.03
N GLU A 207 20.82 10.91 10.39
CA GLU A 207 21.77 11.52 9.45
C GLU A 207 22.42 10.47 8.55
N GLN A 208 22.82 9.32 9.11
CA GLN A 208 23.35 8.21 8.31
C GLN A 208 22.30 7.64 7.33
N TYR A 209 21.05 7.51 7.78
CA TYR A 209 19.96 7.09 6.88
C TYR A 209 19.77 8.11 5.75
N ALA A 210 19.69 9.40 6.08
CA ALA A 210 19.54 10.46 5.10
C ALA A 210 20.70 10.50 4.10
N GLU A 211 21.94 10.29 4.57
CA GLU A 211 23.11 10.20 3.70
C GLU A 211 23.00 9.05 2.69
N ILE A 212 22.56 7.86 3.14
CA ILE A 212 22.31 6.72 2.24
C ILE A 212 21.26 7.09 1.20
N MET A 213 20.12 7.64 1.65
CA MET A 213 18.98 7.94 0.77
C MET A 213 19.31 9.03 -0.25
N ASN A 214 20.03 10.07 0.14
CA ASN A 214 20.45 11.17 -0.74
C ASN A 214 21.51 10.76 -1.78
N ASN A 215 22.21 9.66 -1.53
CA ASN A 215 23.21 9.11 -2.48
C ASN A 215 22.64 7.98 -3.37
N LEU A 216 21.33 7.70 -3.32
CA LEU A 216 20.70 6.73 -4.20
C LEU A 216 20.60 7.32 -5.62
N ASN A 217 21.48 6.85 -6.53
CA ASN A 217 21.42 7.22 -7.95
C ASN A 217 20.42 6.31 -8.70
N LEU A 218 19.13 6.48 -8.44
CA LEU A 218 18.06 5.70 -9.10
C LEU A 218 17.54 6.43 -10.33
N ALA A 219 17.27 5.68 -11.41
CA ALA A 219 16.57 6.21 -12.57
C ALA A 219 15.16 6.72 -12.18
N ASN A 220 14.67 7.72 -12.90
CA ASN A 220 13.31 8.22 -12.67
C ASN A 220 12.28 7.15 -13.03
N PRO A 221 11.15 7.07 -12.31
CA PRO A 221 10.02 6.23 -12.69
C PRO A 221 9.55 6.63 -14.10
N LYS A 222 9.49 5.64 -15.01
CA LYS A 222 9.20 5.89 -16.44
C LYS A 222 7.83 6.54 -16.68
N MET A 223 6.88 6.30 -15.80
CA MET A 223 5.50 6.77 -15.92
C MET A 223 5.21 8.02 -15.09
N MET A 224 6.16 8.59 -14.37
CA MET A 224 5.93 9.65 -13.38
C MET A 224 5.18 10.86 -13.95
N ASP A 225 5.56 11.34 -15.14
CA ASP A 225 4.96 12.51 -15.78
C ASP A 225 3.51 12.26 -16.24
N ILE A 226 3.11 10.99 -16.33
CA ILE A 226 1.76 10.55 -16.72
C ILE A 226 0.97 10.13 -15.48
N ALA A 227 1.54 9.22 -14.66
CA ALA A 227 0.84 8.60 -13.56
C ALA A 227 0.50 9.58 -12.43
N VAL A 228 1.43 10.44 -12.02
CA VAL A 228 1.18 11.39 -10.92
C VAL A 228 0.01 12.34 -11.24
N PRO A 229 -0.02 13.08 -12.37
CA PRO A 229 -1.17 13.94 -12.68
C PRO A 229 -2.46 13.14 -12.92
N ALA A 230 -2.38 11.93 -13.48
CA ALA A 230 -3.55 11.07 -13.67
C ALA A 230 -4.14 10.63 -12.33
N ASN A 231 -3.32 10.20 -11.37
CA ASN A 231 -3.73 9.75 -10.04
C ASN A 231 -4.25 10.91 -9.17
N VAL A 232 -3.70 12.11 -9.34
CA VAL A 232 -4.23 13.32 -8.67
C VAL A 232 -5.62 13.68 -9.21
N LYS A 233 -5.81 13.71 -10.52
CA LYS A 233 -7.06 14.11 -11.18
C LYS A 233 -8.07 12.99 -11.35
N GLY A 234 -7.67 11.76 -11.09
CA GLY A 234 -8.49 10.56 -11.28
C GLY A 234 -8.81 10.28 -12.76
N LEU A 235 -7.83 10.46 -13.63
CA LEU A 235 -8.00 10.19 -15.05
C LEU A 235 -8.04 8.69 -15.32
N SER A 236 -8.76 8.28 -16.36
CA SER A 236 -8.78 6.90 -16.87
C SER A 236 -7.83 6.76 -18.06
N LEU A 237 -7.52 5.53 -18.45
CA LEU A 237 -6.67 5.23 -19.63
C LEU A 237 -7.14 5.88 -20.93
N ILE A 238 -8.42 6.24 -21.05
CA ILE A 238 -8.99 6.92 -22.23
C ILE A 238 -8.51 8.39 -22.31
N HIS A 239 -8.00 8.95 -21.22
CA HIS A 239 -7.58 10.34 -21.12
C HIS A 239 -6.05 10.49 -21.09
N ILE A 240 -5.32 9.40 -21.20
CA ILE A 240 -3.87 9.29 -21.24
C ILE A 240 -3.42 8.79 -22.61
#